data_d3aebca26d959d8de97803f6574bf326
#
_entry.id   d3aebca26d959d8de97803f6574bf326
#
_cell.length_a   1.000
_cell.length_b   1.000
_cell.length_c   1.000
_cell.angle_alpha   90.00
_cell.angle_beta   90.00
_cell.angle_gamma   90.00
#
_symmetry.space_group_name_H-M   'P 1'
#
loop_
_entity.id
_entity.type
_entity.pdbx_description
1 polymer ?
#
loop_
_entity_poly.entity_id
_entity_poly.type
_entity_poly.pdbx_seq_one_letter_code
_entity_poly.pdbx_strand_id
1 'polypeptide(L)'
;CIRDRSYYNSDKGFSFGFALKNIGAQLKAYEDERQKMPWDIQMGITQKMAHAPIRFSLTAQYLNRWKFDYIDNTDKEYDGDSFVKTLAKHFIIGVDFIPSENFWVGVGFNPKVNMDMKLKGGGSFSGFSAGAGVRIKMFDVGFSLAKYHPSAMSMMISVSTTLADFKKVTE
;
A
#
# COMPACT_ATOMS: atom_id res chain seq x y z
N CYS A 1 0.44 11.36 -16.27
CA CYS A 1 -0.27 10.58 -15.21
C CYS A 1 -1.00 11.53 -14.29
N ILE A 2 -2.30 11.42 -14.22
CA ILE A 2 -3.12 12.13 -13.23
C ILE A 2 -3.22 11.22 -12.01
N ARG A 3 -2.87 11.76 -10.85
CA ARG A 3 -3.05 11.10 -9.55
C ARG A 3 -3.97 12.00 -8.74
N ASP A 4 -5.18 11.58 -8.54
CA ASP A 4 -6.16 12.29 -7.72
C ASP A 4 -6.39 11.57 -6.39
N ARG A 5 -6.56 12.33 -5.31
CA ARG A 5 -6.64 11.81 -3.96
C ARG A 5 -7.68 12.58 -3.17
N SER A 6 -8.64 11.88 -2.60
CA SER A 6 -9.63 12.43 -1.69
C SER A 6 -9.49 11.77 -0.31
N TYR A 7 -9.61 12.55 0.74
CA TYR A 7 -9.42 12.11 2.12
C TYR A 7 -10.50 12.68 3.03
N TYR A 8 -11.05 11.82 3.88
CA TYR A 8 -11.98 12.20 4.95
C TYR A 8 -11.46 11.70 6.28
N ASN A 9 -11.44 12.57 7.28
CA ASN A 9 -11.03 12.28 8.64
C ASN A 9 -12.15 12.64 9.61
N SER A 10 -12.50 11.72 10.51
CA SER A 10 -13.48 11.94 11.57
C SER A 10 -12.78 12.14 12.91
N ASP A 11 -13.33 13.00 13.77
CA ASP A 11 -12.84 13.24 15.15
C ASP A 11 -12.81 11.96 16.00
N LYS A 12 -13.52 10.91 15.59
CA LYS A 12 -13.53 9.59 16.23
C LYS A 12 -12.35 8.68 15.83
N GLY A 13 -11.33 9.22 15.16
CA GLY A 13 -10.15 8.47 14.72
C GLY A 13 -10.38 7.56 13.51
N PHE A 14 -11.51 7.71 12.81
CA PHE A 14 -11.79 7.03 11.56
C PHE A 14 -11.35 7.89 10.38
N SER A 15 -10.65 7.29 9.44
CA SER A 15 -10.24 7.97 8.21
C SER A 15 -10.56 7.10 7.00
N PHE A 16 -11.07 7.74 5.96
CA PHE A 16 -11.31 7.12 4.67
C PHE A 16 -10.52 7.83 3.58
N GLY A 17 -9.87 7.08 2.72
CA GLY A 17 -9.11 7.60 1.59
C GLY A 17 -9.54 6.95 0.29
N PHE A 18 -9.60 7.73 -0.77
CA PHE A 18 -9.83 7.28 -2.14
C PHE A 18 -8.72 7.82 -3.04
N ALA A 19 -8.17 6.99 -3.91
CA ALA A 19 -7.16 7.40 -4.85
C ALA A 19 -7.36 6.76 -6.23
N LEU A 20 -7.23 7.57 -7.25
CA LEU A 20 -7.15 7.15 -8.64
C LEU A 20 -5.70 7.30 -9.10
N LYS A 21 -5.13 6.25 -9.66
CA LYS A 21 -3.73 6.23 -10.10
C LYS A 21 -3.63 5.89 -11.57
N ASN A 22 -2.61 6.46 -12.23
CA ASN A 22 -2.25 6.16 -13.61
C ASN A 22 -3.39 6.38 -14.62
N ILE A 23 -4.26 7.36 -14.40
CA ILE A 23 -5.25 7.76 -15.39
C ILE A 23 -4.50 8.55 -16.47
N GLY A 24 -4.37 7.96 -17.65
CA GLY A 24 -3.71 8.58 -18.78
C GLY A 24 -3.95 7.81 -20.07
N ALA A 25 -3.87 8.51 -21.18
CA ALA A 25 -3.88 7.92 -22.50
C ALA A 25 -2.57 8.25 -23.20
N GLN A 26 -2.04 7.31 -23.95
CA GLN A 26 -0.90 7.56 -24.81
C GLN A 26 -1.35 8.41 -26.01
N LEU A 27 -0.88 9.65 -26.08
CA LEU A 27 -1.26 10.59 -27.15
C LEU A 27 -0.52 10.29 -28.47
N LYS A 28 0.63 9.65 -28.41
CA LYS A 28 1.43 9.27 -29.57
C LYS A 28 1.77 7.78 -29.46
N ALA A 29 1.28 6.98 -30.40
CA ALA A 29 1.64 5.57 -30.50
C ALA A 29 3.10 5.44 -30.97
N TYR A 30 3.84 4.54 -30.35
CA TYR A 30 5.11 4.04 -30.85
C TYR A 30 4.79 2.73 -31.58
N GLU A 31 5.04 2.66 -32.89
CA GLU A 31 4.72 1.50 -33.73
C GLU A 31 3.27 1.01 -33.62
N ASP A 32 2.31 1.71 -34.22
CA ASP A 32 0.91 1.33 -34.49
C ASP A 32 0.09 0.66 -33.37
N GLU A 33 0.66 0.35 -32.21
CA GLU A 33 -0.06 -0.21 -31.06
C GLU A 33 -0.20 0.81 -29.93
N ARG A 34 -1.43 1.18 -29.60
CA ARG A 34 -1.76 2.00 -28.44
C ARG A 34 -1.78 1.13 -27.17
N GLN A 35 -0.76 1.25 -26.35
CA GLN A 35 -0.77 0.63 -25.04
C GLN A 35 -1.73 1.36 -24.09
N LYS A 36 -2.70 0.63 -23.57
CA LYS A 36 -3.59 1.15 -22.52
C LYS A 36 -2.80 1.24 -21.21
N MET A 37 -2.67 2.44 -20.66
CA MET A 37 -2.07 2.61 -19.35
C MET A 37 -2.89 1.86 -18.29
N PRO A 38 -2.25 1.08 -17.42
CA PRO A 38 -2.93 0.36 -16.35
C PRO A 38 -3.35 1.34 -15.25
N TRP A 39 -4.56 1.87 -15.35
CA TRP A 39 -5.15 2.68 -14.30
C TRP A 39 -5.58 1.81 -13.11
N ASP A 40 -5.60 2.39 -11.92
CA ASP A 40 -5.91 1.69 -10.69
C ASP A 40 -6.79 2.54 -9.79
N ILE A 41 -7.78 1.88 -9.17
CA ILE A 41 -8.64 2.45 -8.14
C ILE A 41 -8.22 1.85 -6.82
N GLN A 42 -7.95 2.73 -5.86
CA GLN A 42 -7.61 2.35 -4.50
C GLN A 42 -8.53 3.03 -3.49
N MET A 43 -8.93 2.27 -2.48
CA MET A 43 -9.68 2.76 -1.33
C MET A 43 -8.96 2.33 -0.05
N GLY A 44 -8.93 3.20 0.93
CA GLY A 44 -8.30 2.91 2.22
C GLY A 44 -9.18 3.34 3.37
N ILE A 45 -9.21 2.51 4.40
CA ILE A 45 -9.87 2.79 5.67
C ILE A 45 -8.82 2.68 6.76
N THR A 46 -8.81 3.64 7.66
CA THR A 46 -7.93 3.63 8.83
C THR A 46 -8.74 3.92 10.07
N GLN A 47 -8.56 3.12 11.11
CA GLN A 47 -9.21 3.30 12.40
C GLN A 47 -8.15 3.35 13.51
N LYS A 48 -8.09 4.47 14.22
CA LYS A 48 -7.32 4.62 15.45
C LYS A 48 -8.21 4.21 16.63
N MET A 49 -7.69 3.36 17.51
CA MET A 49 -8.41 2.97 18.72
C MET A 49 -8.34 4.08 19.77
N ALA A 50 -9.48 4.38 20.41
CA ALA A 50 -9.57 5.46 21.40
C ALA A 50 -8.80 5.15 22.70
N HIS A 51 -8.71 3.87 23.08
CA HIS A 51 -8.15 3.45 24.37
C HIS A 51 -6.83 2.66 24.23
N ALA A 52 -6.31 2.54 23.00
CA ALA A 52 -5.05 1.86 22.74
C ALA A 52 -4.24 2.63 21.70
N PRO A 53 -2.93 2.66 21.83
CA PRO A 53 -2.05 3.34 20.87
C PRO A 53 -1.90 2.52 19.57
N ILE A 54 -3.00 1.97 19.07
CA ILE A 54 -3.03 1.09 17.90
C ILE A 54 -3.91 1.72 16.82
N ARG A 55 -3.42 1.67 15.59
CA ARG A 55 -4.14 2.08 14.40
C ARG A 55 -4.17 0.92 13.41
N PHE A 56 -5.34 0.54 12.98
CA PHE A 56 -5.54 -0.43 11.91
C PHE A 56 -5.74 0.29 10.58
N SER A 57 -5.15 -0.24 9.54
CA SER A 57 -5.35 0.22 8.18
C SER A 57 -5.69 -0.94 7.25
N LEU A 58 -6.67 -0.74 6.41
CA LEU A 58 -7.07 -1.67 5.37
C LEU A 58 -7.12 -0.90 4.06
N THR A 59 -6.36 -1.34 3.08
CA THR A 59 -6.35 -0.72 1.75
C THR A 59 -6.78 -1.74 0.71
N ALA A 60 -7.78 -1.38 -0.07
CA ALA A 60 -8.20 -2.13 -1.25
C ALA A 60 -7.53 -1.52 -2.48
N GLN A 61 -6.90 -2.34 -3.31
CA GLN A 61 -6.18 -1.95 -4.53
C GLN A 61 -6.67 -2.75 -5.73
N TYR A 62 -6.42 -2.24 -6.94
CA TYR A 62 -6.81 -2.90 -8.20
C TYR A 62 -8.31 -3.17 -8.32
N LEU A 63 -9.17 -2.31 -7.75
CA LEU A 63 -10.62 -2.50 -7.75
C LEU A 63 -11.24 -2.48 -9.16
N ASN A 64 -10.51 -1.97 -10.14
CA ASN A 64 -10.88 -2.00 -11.56
C ASN A 64 -10.52 -3.31 -12.28
N ARG A 65 -9.80 -4.23 -11.62
CA ARG A 65 -9.32 -5.48 -12.21
C ARG A 65 -9.62 -6.66 -11.31
N TRP A 66 -10.65 -7.40 -11.62
CA TRP A 66 -11.05 -8.60 -10.88
C TRP A 66 -10.45 -9.90 -11.42
N LYS A 67 -9.88 -9.86 -12.64
CA LYS A 67 -9.18 -10.98 -13.25
C LYS A 67 -7.68 -10.70 -13.23
N PHE A 68 -6.95 -11.45 -12.43
CA PHE A 68 -5.48 -11.48 -12.43
C PHE A 68 -5.05 -12.70 -13.26
N ASP A 69 -5.43 -12.74 -14.53
CA ASP A 69 -4.97 -13.79 -15.45
C ASP A 69 -3.49 -13.49 -15.77
N TYR A 70 -2.60 -14.10 -15.02
CA TYR A 70 -1.27 -14.39 -15.52
C TYR A 70 -1.40 -15.57 -16.47
N ILE A 71 -1.15 -15.36 -17.73
CA ILE A 71 -1.02 -16.39 -18.74
C ILE A 71 0.24 -17.19 -18.38
N ASP A 72 0.08 -18.21 -17.58
CA ASP A 72 1.09 -19.26 -17.45
C ASP A 72 0.76 -20.32 -18.49
N ASN A 73 1.46 -20.25 -19.63
CA ASN A 73 1.38 -21.23 -20.73
C ASN A 73 2.02 -22.59 -20.33
N THR A 74 1.82 -23.04 -19.13
CA THR A 74 2.28 -24.35 -18.72
C THR A 74 1.08 -25.17 -18.26
N ASP A 75 0.71 -26.14 -19.12
CA ASP A 75 -0.27 -27.19 -18.89
C ASP A 75 -0.30 -27.72 -17.47
N LYS A 76 -1.09 -27.12 -16.59
CA LYS A 76 -1.58 -27.75 -15.37
C LYS A 76 -2.88 -27.06 -14.97
N GLU A 77 -3.93 -27.88 -14.95
CA GLU A 77 -5.18 -27.78 -14.23
C GLU A 77 -5.13 -26.70 -13.13
N TYR A 78 -5.42 -25.45 -13.52
CA TYR A 78 -5.55 -24.34 -12.59
C TYR A 78 -6.92 -24.48 -11.96
N ASP A 79 -6.93 -25.10 -10.78
CA ASP A 79 -8.08 -25.06 -9.88
C ASP A 79 -8.37 -23.56 -9.64
N GLY A 80 -9.46 -23.09 -10.26
CA GLY A 80 -9.77 -21.66 -10.37
C GLY A 80 -9.57 -20.98 -9.04
N ASP A 81 -8.81 -19.88 -9.03
CA ASP A 81 -8.52 -19.11 -7.82
C ASP A 81 -9.84 -18.90 -7.08
N SER A 82 -9.99 -19.53 -5.93
CA SER A 82 -11.18 -19.42 -5.09
C SER A 82 -11.47 -17.92 -4.94
N PHE A 83 -12.72 -17.49 -5.08
CA PHE A 83 -13.15 -16.10 -4.92
C PHE A 83 -12.49 -15.42 -3.72
N VAL A 84 -12.25 -16.15 -2.64
CA VAL A 84 -11.56 -15.70 -1.43
C VAL A 84 -10.09 -15.34 -1.71
N LYS A 85 -9.38 -16.11 -2.53
CA LYS A 85 -7.98 -15.81 -2.90
C LYS A 85 -7.90 -14.55 -3.77
N THR A 86 -8.81 -14.43 -4.73
CA THR A 86 -8.90 -13.23 -5.58
C THR A 86 -9.21 -12.01 -4.73
N LEU A 87 -10.17 -12.13 -3.80
CA LEU A 87 -10.50 -11.06 -2.88
C LEU A 87 -9.29 -10.67 -2.00
N ALA A 88 -8.58 -11.65 -1.45
CA ALA A 88 -7.39 -11.40 -0.62
C ALA A 88 -6.28 -10.65 -1.39
N LYS A 89 -6.13 -10.88 -2.70
CA LYS A 89 -5.17 -10.17 -3.54
C LYS A 89 -5.47 -8.67 -3.69
N HIS A 90 -6.70 -8.25 -3.41
CA HIS A 90 -7.10 -6.83 -3.46
C HIS A 90 -6.80 -6.08 -2.19
N PHE A 91 -6.59 -6.75 -1.06
CA PHE A 91 -6.43 -6.10 0.23
C PHE A 91 -4.98 -6.05 0.70
N ILE A 92 -4.62 -4.91 1.31
CA ILE A 92 -3.39 -4.73 2.09
C ILE A 92 -3.81 -4.40 3.51
N ILE A 93 -3.24 -5.09 4.47
CA ILE A 93 -3.54 -4.91 5.88
C ILE A 93 -2.32 -4.29 6.56
N GLY A 94 -2.53 -3.27 7.37
CA GLY A 94 -1.50 -2.64 8.18
C GLY A 94 -1.95 -2.45 9.62
N VAL A 95 -1.00 -2.54 10.52
CA VAL A 95 -1.18 -2.25 11.95
C VAL A 95 -0.03 -1.37 12.40
N ASP A 96 -0.37 -0.23 12.98
CA ASP A 96 0.59 0.70 13.52
C ASP A 96 0.41 0.82 15.04
N PHE A 97 1.51 0.77 15.75
CA PHE A 97 1.60 1.08 17.18
C PHE A 97 2.14 2.50 17.34
N ILE A 98 1.34 3.39 17.94
CA ILE A 98 1.61 4.83 18.06
C ILE A 98 1.54 5.20 19.54
N PRO A 99 2.57 4.89 20.33
CA PRO A 99 2.58 5.18 21.78
C PRO A 99 2.66 6.68 22.07
N SER A 100 3.14 7.47 21.14
CA SER A 100 3.27 8.92 21.25
C SER A 100 2.98 9.57 19.91
N GLU A 101 2.62 10.86 19.93
CA GLU A 101 2.48 11.66 18.71
C GLU A 101 3.79 11.80 17.90
N ASN A 102 4.91 11.55 18.57
CA ASN A 102 6.25 11.72 18.01
C ASN A 102 6.89 10.40 17.56
N PHE A 103 6.27 9.25 17.81
CA PHE A 103 6.86 7.96 17.49
C PHE A 103 5.80 6.96 17.05
N TRP A 104 6.10 6.23 15.99
CA TRP A 104 5.26 5.14 15.51
C TRP A 104 6.10 3.97 14.99
N VAL A 105 5.55 2.78 15.13
CA VAL A 105 6.05 1.55 14.50
C VAL A 105 4.89 0.88 13.81
N GLY A 106 5.10 0.46 12.57
CA GLY A 106 4.05 -0.18 11.79
C GLY A 106 4.51 -1.47 11.14
N VAL A 107 3.58 -2.38 10.94
CA VAL A 107 3.76 -3.59 10.15
C VAL A 107 2.65 -3.68 9.13
N GLY A 108 2.98 -4.17 7.94
CA GLY A 108 2.02 -4.34 6.85
C GLY A 108 2.18 -5.69 6.18
N PHE A 109 1.09 -6.18 5.63
CA PHE A 109 1.05 -7.40 4.86
C PHE A 109 0.27 -7.22 3.57
N ASN A 110 0.87 -7.63 2.46
CA ASN A 110 0.26 -7.64 1.14
C ASN A 110 0.10 -9.08 0.65
N PRO A 111 -1.11 -9.65 0.76
CA PRO A 111 -1.37 -11.02 0.33
C PRO A 111 -1.09 -11.26 -1.15
N LYS A 112 -1.34 -10.26 -2.02
CA LYS A 112 -1.08 -10.38 -3.45
C LYS A 112 0.39 -10.69 -3.72
N VAL A 113 1.30 -9.89 -3.15
CA VAL A 113 2.76 -10.11 -3.31
C VAL A 113 3.17 -11.47 -2.75
N ASN A 114 2.60 -11.88 -1.62
CA ASN A 114 2.88 -13.18 -1.03
C ASN A 114 2.45 -14.33 -1.94
N MET A 115 1.25 -14.26 -2.51
CA MET A 115 0.70 -15.30 -3.37
C MET A 115 1.41 -15.38 -4.73
N ASP A 116 1.71 -14.21 -5.32
CA ASP A 116 2.36 -14.12 -6.64
C ASP A 116 3.83 -14.55 -6.58
N MET A 117 4.48 -14.42 -5.40
CA MET A 117 5.90 -14.76 -5.20
C MET A 117 6.12 -16.12 -4.50
N LYS A 118 5.08 -16.94 -4.33
CA LYS A 118 5.23 -18.29 -3.81
C LYS A 118 5.96 -19.18 -4.81
N LEU A 119 7.21 -19.52 -4.52
CA LEU A 119 7.95 -20.56 -5.21
C LEU A 119 7.44 -21.95 -4.74
N LYS A 120 7.32 -22.89 -5.66
CA LYS A 120 7.01 -24.30 -5.34
C LYS A 120 8.07 -24.84 -4.37
N GLY A 121 7.67 -25.16 -3.13
CA GLY A 121 8.52 -25.82 -2.14
C GLY A 121 9.16 -24.93 -1.07
N GLY A 122 8.88 -23.64 -1.02
CA GLY A 122 9.41 -22.74 0.01
C GLY A 122 8.35 -21.83 0.63
N GLY A 123 8.35 -21.69 1.94
CA GLY A 123 7.59 -20.64 2.63
C GLY A 123 8.16 -19.28 2.24
N SER A 124 7.41 -18.46 1.53
CA SER A 124 7.83 -17.10 1.19
C SER A 124 7.29 -16.09 2.19
N PHE A 125 8.17 -15.39 2.89
CA PHE A 125 7.84 -14.21 3.68
C PHE A 125 7.69 -12.94 2.83
N SER A 126 7.49 -13.08 1.53
CA SER A 126 7.24 -11.95 0.64
C SER A 126 5.92 -11.30 0.96
N GLY A 127 5.81 -9.99 0.75
CA GLY A 127 4.61 -9.21 1.04
C GLY A 127 4.56 -8.64 2.46
N PHE A 128 5.54 -8.95 3.32
CA PHE A 128 5.67 -8.29 4.62
C PHE A 128 6.44 -6.97 4.50
N SER A 129 5.99 -5.98 5.24
CA SER A 129 6.67 -4.71 5.42
C SER A 129 6.64 -4.31 6.90
N ALA A 130 7.68 -3.63 7.34
CA ALA A 130 7.77 -3.04 8.66
C ALA A 130 8.38 -1.65 8.55
N GLY A 131 7.96 -0.75 9.39
CA GLY A 131 8.48 0.60 9.42
C GLY A 131 8.41 1.21 10.80
N ALA A 132 9.25 2.19 11.03
CA ALA A 132 9.23 3.02 12.22
C ALA A 132 9.50 4.47 11.82
N GLY A 133 8.95 5.39 12.56
CA GLY A 133 9.20 6.80 12.33
C GLY A 133 9.18 7.60 13.60
N VAL A 134 9.90 8.71 13.56
CA VAL A 134 10.00 9.65 14.66
C VAL A 134 9.79 11.08 14.14
N ARG A 135 8.98 11.84 14.85
CA ARG A 135 8.79 13.26 14.62
C ARG A 135 9.69 14.07 15.54
N ILE A 136 10.57 14.83 14.96
CA ILE A 136 11.50 15.73 15.66
C ILE A 136 11.16 17.16 15.27
N LYS A 137 10.42 17.86 16.13
CA LYS A 137 9.94 19.24 15.85
C LYS A 137 9.13 19.28 14.55
N MET A 138 9.70 19.83 13.48
CA MET A 138 9.07 19.99 12.17
C MET A 138 9.42 18.87 11.17
N PHE A 139 10.30 17.97 11.54
CA PHE A 139 10.73 16.88 10.66
C PHE A 139 10.15 15.54 11.07
N ASP A 140 9.55 14.86 10.12
CA ASP A 140 9.18 13.45 10.24
C ASP A 140 10.25 12.60 9.54
N VAL A 141 10.94 11.78 10.30
CA VAL A 141 11.95 10.84 9.78
C VAL A 141 11.39 9.43 9.89
N GLY A 142 11.33 8.74 8.78
CA GLY A 142 10.83 7.36 8.72
C GLY A 142 11.87 6.43 8.11
N PHE A 143 11.89 5.22 8.63
CA PHE A 143 12.64 4.09 8.11
C PHE A 143 11.68 2.94 7.84
N SER A 144 11.80 2.30 6.70
CA SER A 144 10.97 1.15 6.37
C SER A 144 11.74 0.06 5.63
N LEU A 145 11.32 -1.16 5.88
CA LEU A 145 11.79 -2.39 5.26
C LEU A 145 10.60 -3.07 4.62
N ALA A 146 10.77 -3.58 3.41
CA ALA A 146 9.73 -4.34 2.74
C ALA A 146 10.36 -5.50 1.95
N LYS A 147 9.75 -6.66 2.07
CA LYS A 147 10.16 -7.84 1.33
C LYS A 147 9.16 -8.12 0.20
N TYR A 148 9.45 -7.56 -0.96
CA TYR A 148 8.62 -7.75 -2.17
C TYR A 148 9.01 -9.00 -2.95
N HIS A 149 10.23 -9.48 -2.82
CA HIS A 149 10.76 -10.64 -3.52
C HIS A 149 11.41 -11.62 -2.54
N PRO A 150 11.37 -12.94 -2.76
CA PRO A 150 11.98 -13.93 -1.86
C PRO A 150 13.46 -13.69 -1.60
N SER A 151 14.19 -13.22 -2.62
CA SER A 151 15.65 -13.01 -2.56
C SER A 151 16.08 -11.56 -2.33
N ALA A 152 15.13 -10.60 -2.27
CA ALA A 152 15.48 -9.18 -2.16
C ALA A 152 14.64 -8.48 -1.09
N MET A 153 15.28 -7.63 -0.31
CA MET A 153 14.66 -6.74 0.67
C MET A 153 14.87 -5.30 0.22
N SER A 154 13.81 -4.52 0.23
CA SER A 154 13.86 -3.09 -0.04
C SER A 154 13.92 -2.32 1.26
N MET A 155 14.79 -1.34 1.33
CA MET A 155 14.92 -0.40 2.44
C MET A 155 14.62 1.00 1.94
N MET A 156 13.90 1.79 2.73
CA MET A 156 13.59 3.17 2.41
C MET A 156 13.74 4.04 3.66
N ILE A 157 14.40 5.17 3.47
CA ILE A 157 14.47 6.25 4.45
C ILE A 157 13.66 7.42 3.88
N SER A 158 12.77 7.97 4.67
CA SER A 158 11.96 9.12 4.31
C SER A 158 12.18 10.26 5.30
N VAL A 159 12.28 11.45 4.76
CA VAL A 159 12.29 12.68 5.56
C VAL A 159 11.22 13.59 4.99
N SER A 160 10.29 14.02 5.81
CA SER A 160 9.22 14.93 5.40
C SER A 160 9.09 16.09 6.39
N THR A 161 8.57 17.20 5.91
CA THR A 161 8.27 18.37 6.71
C THR A 161 7.02 19.05 6.19
N THR A 162 6.29 19.71 7.07
CA THR A 162 5.07 20.43 6.73
C THR A 162 5.27 21.93 6.96
N LEU A 163 4.95 22.75 5.95
CA LEU A 163 5.10 24.22 6.05
C LEU A 163 4.27 24.82 7.19
N ALA A 164 3.18 24.20 7.61
CA ALA A 164 2.38 24.63 8.74
C ALA A 164 3.15 24.55 10.08
N ASP A 165 4.09 23.61 10.19
CA ASP A 165 4.87 23.41 11.42
C ASP A 165 5.96 24.49 11.57
N PHE A 166 6.40 25.11 10.47
CA PHE A 166 7.31 26.26 10.52
C PHE A 166 6.67 27.49 11.19
N LYS A 167 5.36 27.68 11.03
CA LYS A 167 4.64 28.79 11.62
C LYS A 167 4.50 28.72 13.14
N LYS A 168 4.43 27.48 13.69
CA LYS A 168 4.33 27.23 15.13
C LYS A 168 5.64 27.40 15.91
N VAL A 169 6.78 27.38 15.23
CA VAL A 169 8.11 27.51 15.86
C VAL A 169 8.54 28.95 15.95
N THR A 170 7.86 29.89 15.25
CA THR A 170 8.20 31.30 15.17
C THR A 170 7.34 32.19 16.12
N GLU A 171 6.33 31.61 16.79
CA GLU A 171 5.57 32.20 17.92
C GLU A 171 6.05 31.61 19.26
#